data_760827fc56b28cef48b7bf988bd7df20
#
_entry.id   760827fc56b28cef48b7bf988bd7df20
#
_cell.length_a   1.000
_cell.length_b   1.000
_cell.length_c   1.000
_cell.angle_alpha   90.00
_cell.angle_beta   90.00
_cell.angle_gamma   90.00
#
_symmetry.space_group_name_H-M   'P 1'
#
loop_
_entity.id
_entity.type
_entity.pdbx_description
1 polymer ?
#
loop_
_entity_poly.entity_id
_entity_poly.type
_entity_poly.pdbx_seq_one_letter_code
_entity_poly.pdbx_strand_id
1 'polypeptide(L)'
;NLQEFVTEQGGGFLMIGGDISFSQGGYDGTPIDEILPVNLNTAKDTIDTTRLKAVLTNDGLKHPVTAFDDNPDRNIAIWKDLPELDGCNVAADVKPDAIPLVIYPTKGNPPLVSVRDAGQGRCMAITTDSLWRWNFLSVGKGGSNRPYIKFWQNSIKWLIKDPTLNPIHITINKETFLPNEEVQIKIDAVGGNYQPLDAVQLDIDITGEFSGKNIFSAKGTTGSDGQYRFTIKHDTEGYYIVKAVAKKGNDDIGQDYTVFNIALQNKEFKDPSIRRDILAGLAEVSGGKYFDLPAKNIGDKLSIENPAIVKLVGKRHISLWDNGYIFIILLAIVSSEWWIRKRGGLS
;
A
#
# COMPACT_ATOMS: atom_id res chain seq x y z
N ASN A 1 -6.11 -8.06 20.06
CA ASN A 1 -5.43 -6.88 20.63
C ASN A 1 -4.44 -6.30 19.61
N LEU A 2 -3.68 -5.23 19.97
CA LEU A 2 -2.74 -4.57 19.07
C LEU A 2 -1.58 -5.51 18.64
N GLN A 3 -1.04 -6.27 19.58
CA GLN A 3 0.00 -7.27 19.32
C GLN A 3 -0.49 -8.32 18.30
N GLU A 4 -1.65 -8.91 18.52
CA GLU A 4 -2.28 -9.88 17.63
C GLU A 4 -2.53 -9.30 16.23
N PHE A 5 -3.00 -8.05 16.14
CA PHE A 5 -3.16 -7.34 14.88
C PHE A 5 -1.84 -7.28 14.08
N VAL A 6 -0.72 -7.04 14.77
CA VAL A 6 0.59 -7.00 14.11
C VAL A 6 1.10 -8.40 13.81
N THR A 7 1.16 -9.28 14.82
CA THR A 7 1.87 -10.56 14.69
C THR A 7 1.12 -11.61 13.87
N GLU A 8 -0.20 -11.60 13.89
CA GLU A 8 -1.03 -12.62 13.25
C GLU A 8 -1.75 -12.11 12.00
N GLN A 9 -2.20 -10.85 11.99
CA GLN A 9 -2.95 -10.26 10.89
C GLN A 9 -2.08 -9.46 9.92
N GLY A 10 -0.77 -9.33 10.18
CA GLY A 10 0.17 -8.65 9.29
C GLY A 10 0.10 -7.12 9.34
N GLY A 11 -0.49 -6.55 10.38
CA GLY A 11 -0.62 -5.11 10.54
C GLY A 11 0.70 -4.38 10.76
N GLY A 12 0.76 -3.11 10.41
CA GLY A 12 1.89 -2.23 10.69
C GLY A 12 1.69 -1.44 11.99
N PHE A 13 2.70 -1.37 12.85
CA PHE A 13 2.68 -0.57 14.06
C PHE A 13 3.83 0.42 14.10
N LEU A 14 3.54 1.66 14.44
CA LEU A 14 4.53 2.72 14.63
C LEU A 14 4.35 3.37 15.99
N MET A 15 5.43 3.42 16.78
CA MET A 15 5.50 4.21 18.01
C MET A 15 6.40 5.43 17.81
N ILE A 16 5.89 6.60 18.18
CA ILE A 16 6.61 7.88 18.08
C ILE A 16 6.96 8.33 19.49
N GLY A 17 8.13 8.97 19.64
CA GLY A 17 8.61 9.55 20.89
C GLY A 17 7.71 10.63 21.46
N GLY A 18 8.00 11.01 22.67
CA GLY A 18 7.30 12.03 23.42
C GLY A 18 7.47 11.83 24.94
N ASP A 19 6.95 12.77 25.73
CA ASP A 19 7.12 12.77 27.18
C ASP A 19 6.58 11.51 27.89
N ILE A 20 5.54 10.90 27.32
CA ILE A 20 4.88 9.71 27.86
C ILE A 20 4.91 8.58 26.81
N SER A 21 6.07 8.35 26.21
CA SER A 21 6.31 7.32 25.22
C SER A 21 7.40 6.36 25.67
N PHE A 22 7.45 5.17 25.11
CA PHE A 22 8.47 4.14 25.42
C PHE A 22 8.55 3.85 26.94
N SER A 23 9.73 3.87 27.51
CA SER A 23 9.94 3.60 28.95
C SER A 23 9.19 4.59 29.84
N GLN A 24 9.09 5.86 29.44
CA GLN A 24 8.34 6.89 30.19
C GLN A 24 6.83 6.65 30.19
N GLY A 25 6.31 5.99 29.15
CA GLY A 25 4.91 5.59 29.04
C GLY A 25 4.56 4.33 29.83
N GLY A 26 5.54 3.67 30.44
CA GLY A 26 5.32 2.43 31.20
C GLY A 26 4.98 1.23 30.32
N TYR A 27 5.53 1.17 29.12
CA TYR A 27 5.28 0.08 28.17
C TYR A 27 6.16 -1.14 28.41
N ASP A 28 7.14 -1.06 29.32
CA ASP A 28 8.00 -2.18 29.71
C ASP A 28 7.20 -3.37 30.21
N GLY A 29 7.53 -4.57 29.71
CA GLY A 29 6.84 -5.82 30.05
C GLY A 29 5.39 -5.92 29.53
N THR A 30 4.95 -5.02 28.65
CA THR A 30 3.62 -5.09 28.02
C THR A 30 3.67 -5.80 26.66
N PRO A 31 2.52 -6.24 26.11
CA PRO A 31 2.45 -6.78 24.77
C PRO A 31 2.97 -5.82 23.67
N ILE A 32 2.97 -4.51 23.94
CA ILE A 32 3.54 -3.51 23.02
C ILE A 32 5.06 -3.58 23.05
N ASP A 33 5.67 -3.72 24.21
CA ASP A 33 7.12 -3.91 24.32
C ASP A 33 7.59 -5.12 23.48
N GLU A 34 6.85 -6.23 23.53
CA GLU A 34 7.23 -7.43 22.78
C GLU A 34 7.37 -7.20 21.27
N ILE A 35 6.55 -6.34 20.68
CA ILE A 35 6.57 -6.06 19.24
C ILE A 35 7.50 -4.90 18.86
N LEU A 36 7.84 -4.00 19.78
CA LEU A 36 8.74 -2.88 19.50
C LEU A 36 10.12 -3.34 19.02
N PRO A 37 10.78 -2.58 18.13
CA PRO A 37 12.13 -2.88 17.66
C PRO A 37 13.24 -2.51 18.67
N VAL A 38 12.90 -1.81 19.74
CA VAL A 38 13.86 -1.32 20.75
C VAL A 38 13.63 -1.99 22.10
N ASN A 39 14.70 -2.17 22.86
CA ASN A 39 14.63 -2.55 24.26
C ASN A 39 14.36 -1.30 25.09
N LEU A 40 13.32 -1.36 25.92
CA LEU A 40 12.97 -0.25 26.77
C LEU A 40 13.97 -0.10 27.91
N ASN A 41 14.32 1.14 28.22
CA ASN A 41 15.24 1.44 29.30
C ASN A 41 14.46 1.64 30.59
N THR A 42 14.73 0.82 31.60
CA THR A 42 14.10 0.91 32.91
C THR A 42 14.70 2.01 33.81
N ALA A 43 15.76 2.70 33.36
CA ALA A 43 16.34 3.82 34.09
C ALA A 43 15.38 5.03 34.14
N LYS A 44 15.51 5.86 35.22
CA LYS A 44 14.61 7.00 35.43
C LYS A 44 14.78 8.12 34.41
N ASP A 45 15.98 8.36 33.89
CA ASP A 45 16.30 9.41 32.92
C ASP A 45 16.38 8.81 31.52
N THR A 46 15.25 8.80 30.85
CA THR A 46 15.10 8.16 29.55
C THR A 46 14.85 9.15 28.41
N ILE A 47 15.03 10.45 28.64
CA ILE A 47 14.93 11.51 27.63
C ILE A 47 16.24 12.28 27.57
N ASP A 48 16.82 12.32 26.37
CA ASP A 48 17.95 13.20 26.04
C ASP A 48 17.41 14.43 25.30
N THR A 49 17.66 15.62 25.82
CA THR A 49 17.19 16.89 25.25
C THR A 49 18.26 17.64 24.45
N THR A 50 19.41 17.01 24.21
CA THR A 50 20.50 17.61 23.44
C THR A 50 20.08 17.80 21.97
N ARG A 51 20.34 18.96 21.40
CA ARG A 51 20.06 19.23 19.98
C ARG A 51 21.16 18.69 19.10
N LEU A 52 20.86 17.73 18.26
CA LEU A 52 21.82 17.12 17.34
C LEU A 52 21.15 16.74 16.02
N LYS A 53 21.98 16.54 15.00
CA LYS A 53 21.53 15.97 13.72
C LYS A 53 21.48 14.45 13.84
N ALA A 54 20.43 13.87 13.27
CA ALA A 54 20.30 12.43 13.12
C ALA A 54 21.37 11.88 12.15
N VAL A 55 21.88 10.68 12.41
CA VAL A 55 22.92 10.02 11.62
C VAL A 55 22.44 8.66 11.12
N LEU A 56 22.60 8.40 9.82
CA LEU A 56 22.31 7.11 9.23
C LEU A 56 23.30 6.04 9.71
N THR A 57 22.79 4.86 9.98
CA THR A 57 23.62 3.64 10.13
C THR A 57 23.99 3.06 8.77
N ASN A 58 24.84 2.05 8.74
CA ASN A 58 25.14 1.31 7.50
C ASN A 58 23.90 0.62 6.92
N ASP A 59 23.01 0.13 7.77
CA ASP A 59 21.74 -0.46 7.33
C ASP A 59 20.76 0.62 6.88
N GLY A 60 20.74 1.77 7.57
CA GLY A 60 19.97 2.92 7.17
C GLY A 60 20.37 3.49 5.80
N LEU A 61 21.63 3.36 5.38
CA LEU A 61 22.06 3.76 4.04
C LEU A 61 21.41 2.94 2.92
N LYS A 62 20.98 1.73 3.24
CA LYS A 62 20.42 0.76 2.27
C LYS A 62 18.92 0.55 2.41
N HIS A 63 18.30 1.07 3.46
CA HIS A 63 16.90 0.77 3.77
C HIS A 63 15.94 1.73 3.05
N PRO A 64 14.81 1.22 2.50
CA PRO A 64 13.85 2.04 1.76
C PRO A 64 13.26 3.21 2.56
N VAL A 65 13.05 3.03 3.87
CA VAL A 65 12.51 4.08 4.74
C VAL A 65 13.35 5.36 4.71
N THR A 66 14.66 5.22 4.62
CA THR A 66 15.65 6.31 4.68
C THR A 66 16.18 6.73 3.31
N ALA A 67 15.63 6.18 2.23
CA ALA A 67 16.00 6.50 0.86
C ALA A 67 15.23 7.74 0.35
N PHE A 68 15.87 8.91 0.38
CA PHE A 68 15.31 10.16 -0.15
C PHE A 68 15.71 10.43 -1.60
N ASP A 69 16.78 9.82 -2.07
CA ASP A 69 17.26 9.89 -3.46
C ASP A 69 17.78 8.50 -3.88
N ASP A 70 17.67 8.19 -5.16
CA ASP A 70 18.14 6.92 -5.72
C ASP A 70 19.67 6.87 -5.79
N ASN A 71 20.32 8.01 -5.84
CA ASN A 71 21.77 8.12 -5.76
C ASN A 71 22.23 8.14 -4.31
N PRO A 72 23.06 7.18 -3.86
CA PRO A 72 23.51 7.07 -2.46
C PRO A 72 24.23 8.31 -1.94
N ASP A 73 25.07 8.94 -2.75
CA ASP A 73 25.82 10.13 -2.34
C ASP A 73 24.89 11.33 -2.13
N ARG A 74 23.89 11.49 -3.01
CA ARG A 74 22.86 12.52 -2.84
C ARG A 74 22.00 12.24 -1.61
N ASN A 75 21.63 10.98 -1.38
CA ASN A 75 20.88 10.60 -0.20
C ASN A 75 21.65 10.98 1.08
N ILE A 76 22.93 10.66 1.17
CA ILE A 76 23.80 11.05 2.29
C ILE A 76 23.86 12.57 2.44
N ALA A 77 23.98 13.30 1.33
CA ALA A 77 24.03 14.77 1.36
C ALA A 77 22.72 15.36 1.91
N ILE A 78 21.58 14.83 1.50
CA ILE A 78 20.26 15.24 2.00
C ILE A 78 20.18 15.01 3.52
N TRP A 79 20.57 13.84 4.02
CA TRP A 79 20.57 13.52 5.45
C TRP A 79 21.46 14.49 6.26
N LYS A 80 22.63 14.85 5.75
CA LYS A 80 23.54 15.83 6.38
C LYS A 80 22.97 17.22 6.43
N ASP A 81 22.09 17.59 5.49
CA ASP A 81 21.47 18.92 5.43
C ASP A 81 20.21 19.04 6.31
N LEU A 82 19.66 17.93 6.79
CA LEU A 82 18.48 17.94 7.65
C LEU A 82 18.71 18.80 8.90
N PRO A 83 17.68 19.54 9.37
CA PRO A 83 17.75 20.27 10.64
C PRO A 83 18.00 19.37 11.85
N GLU A 84 18.60 19.95 12.87
CA GLU A 84 18.75 19.32 14.18
C GLU A 84 17.41 19.02 14.81
N LEU A 85 17.34 17.92 15.55
CA LEU A 85 16.20 17.52 16.37
C LEU A 85 16.37 18.00 17.81
N ASP A 86 15.29 18.08 18.58
CA ASP A 86 15.27 18.63 19.94
C ASP A 86 15.52 17.55 21.02
N GLY A 87 16.00 16.36 20.63
CA GLY A 87 16.25 15.27 21.56
C GLY A 87 15.51 13.97 21.19
N CYS A 88 15.64 12.98 22.05
CA CYS A 88 15.00 11.67 21.86
C CYS A 88 14.71 10.96 23.18
N ASN A 89 13.77 10.01 23.16
CA ASN A 89 13.65 9.00 24.20
C ASN A 89 14.85 8.03 24.09
N VAL A 90 15.58 7.85 25.17
CA VAL A 90 16.75 6.97 25.19
C VAL A 90 16.31 5.53 25.40
N ALA A 91 16.20 4.76 24.31
CA ALA A 91 16.08 3.30 24.40
C ALA A 91 17.43 2.68 24.80
N ALA A 92 17.38 1.53 25.47
CA ALA A 92 18.61 0.87 25.93
C ALA A 92 19.46 0.37 24.75
N ASP A 93 18.81 -0.26 23.77
CA ASP A 93 19.40 -0.78 22.53
C ASP A 93 18.26 -1.22 21.57
N VAL A 94 18.60 -1.76 20.41
CA VAL A 94 17.67 -2.46 19.54
C VAL A 94 17.59 -3.94 19.91
N LYS A 95 16.45 -4.58 19.64
CA LYS A 95 16.31 -6.04 19.80
C LYS A 95 17.18 -6.80 18.77
N PRO A 96 17.57 -8.06 19.05
CA PRO A 96 18.49 -8.82 18.18
C PRO A 96 18.02 -8.98 16.72
N ASP A 97 16.71 -9.00 16.50
CA ASP A 97 16.06 -9.13 15.20
C ASP A 97 15.56 -7.77 14.63
N ALA A 98 15.97 -6.67 15.26
CA ALA A 98 15.63 -5.32 14.83
C ALA A 98 16.82 -4.63 14.16
N ILE A 99 16.53 -3.71 13.26
CA ILE A 99 17.52 -2.97 12.47
C ILE A 99 17.45 -1.49 12.86
N PRO A 100 18.53 -0.92 13.45
CA PRO A 100 18.61 0.52 13.64
C PRO A 100 18.95 1.20 12.31
N LEU A 101 18.08 2.06 11.84
CA LEU A 101 18.26 2.81 10.58
C LEU A 101 18.95 4.15 10.81
N VAL A 102 18.60 4.79 11.91
CA VAL A 102 19.08 6.12 12.28
C VAL A 102 19.44 6.11 13.77
N ILE A 103 20.55 6.73 14.11
CA ILE A 103 21.00 6.90 15.49
C ILE A 103 21.02 8.39 15.86
N TYR A 104 20.90 8.65 17.16
CA TYR A 104 21.11 9.98 17.73
C TYR A 104 22.53 10.02 18.32
N PRO A 105 23.44 10.87 17.82
CA PRO A 105 24.86 10.81 18.15
C PRO A 105 25.17 11.44 19.52
N THR A 106 24.55 10.90 20.58
CA THR A 106 24.83 11.21 21.99
C THR A 106 25.53 10.03 22.65
N LYS A 107 25.71 10.10 23.96
CA LYS A 107 26.30 9.01 24.71
C LYS A 107 25.55 7.71 24.53
N GLY A 108 26.22 6.70 24.00
CA GLY A 108 25.62 5.40 23.70
C GLY A 108 24.97 5.27 22.33
N ASN A 109 24.90 6.37 21.54
CA ASN A 109 24.27 6.39 20.22
C ASN A 109 22.89 5.72 20.18
N PRO A 110 21.92 6.19 20.99
CA PRO A 110 20.63 5.54 21.07
C PRO A 110 19.95 5.49 19.70
N PRO A 111 19.19 4.43 19.42
CA PRO A 111 18.46 4.28 18.17
C PRO A 111 17.37 5.34 18.06
N LEU A 112 17.37 6.12 16.97
CA LEU A 112 16.38 7.14 16.69
C LEU A 112 15.23 6.61 15.82
N VAL A 113 15.58 5.85 14.79
CA VAL A 113 14.62 5.13 13.95
C VAL A 113 15.06 3.68 13.86
N SER A 114 14.21 2.77 14.26
CA SER A 114 14.44 1.35 14.19
C SER A 114 13.25 0.61 13.63
N VAL A 115 13.49 -0.48 12.94
CA VAL A 115 12.47 -1.30 12.28
C VAL A 115 12.64 -2.76 12.66
N ARG A 116 11.55 -3.52 12.62
CA ARG A 116 11.52 -4.94 12.94
C ARG A 116 10.36 -5.62 12.24
N ASP A 117 10.59 -6.82 11.72
CA ASP A 117 9.48 -7.71 11.36
C ASP A 117 8.97 -8.40 12.64
N ALA A 118 7.69 -8.28 12.94
CA ALA A 118 7.05 -8.82 14.14
C ALA A 118 5.95 -9.81 13.75
N GLY A 119 6.27 -11.10 13.73
CA GLY A 119 5.37 -12.12 13.19
C GLY A 119 5.06 -11.89 11.71
N GLN A 120 3.79 -11.77 11.37
CA GLN A 120 3.37 -11.45 9.99
C GLN A 120 3.37 -9.97 9.68
N GLY A 121 3.49 -9.09 10.67
CA GLY A 121 3.47 -7.64 10.51
C GLY A 121 4.83 -6.98 10.63
N ARG A 122 4.81 -5.64 10.74
CA ARG A 122 6.02 -4.81 10.85
C ARG A 122 5.87 -3.76 11.95
N CYS A 123 6.95 -3.53 12.68
CA CYS A 123 7.01 -2.51 13.71
C CYS A 123 8.12 -1.51 13.44
N MET A 124 7.84 -0.25 13.73
CA MET A 124 8.81 0.84 13.66
C MET A 124 8.78 1.64 14.98
N ALA A 125 9.92 2.00 15.47
CA ALA A 125 10.08 2.96 16.56
C ALA A 125 10.81 4.20 16.05
N ILE A 126 10.23 5.37 16.35
CA ILE A 126 10.86 6.68 16.16
C ILE A 126 10.93 7.32 17.53
N THR A 127 12.11 7.35 18.11
CA THR A 127 12.29 7.77 19.52
C THR A 127 12.31 9.28 19.73
N THR A 128 11.80 10.06 18.80
CA THR A 128 11.67 11.52 18.91
C THR A 128 10.30 11.99 18.39
N ASP A 129 9.77 13.06 18.93
CA ASP A 129 8.60 13.77 18.43
C ASP A 129 8.97 14.98 17.56
N SER A 130 10.26 15.32 17.49
CA SER A 130 10.72 16.56 16.87
C SER A 130 10.99 16.49 15.37
N LEU A 131 10.60 15.38 14.67
CA LEU A 131 10.73 15.26 13.21
C LEU A 131 10.00 16.36 12.42
N TRP A 132 8.99 17.01 13.00
CA TRP A 132 8.31 18.16 12.39
C TRP A 132 9.27 19.31 12.03
N ARG A 133 10.44 19.37 12.69
CA ARG A 133 11.50 20.34 12.40
C ARG A 133 12.03 20.19 10.98
N TRP A 134 12.11 18.96 10.47
CA TRP A 134 12.49 18.71 9.07
C TRP A 134 11.51 19.29 8.07
N ASN A 135 10.22 19.42 8.45
CA ASN A 135 9.23 20.08 7.63
C ASN A 135 9.38 21.61 7.67
N PHE A 136 9.23 22.20 8.85
CA PHE A 136 9.11 23.65 8.98
C PHE A 136 10.45 24.38 8.89
N LEU A 137 11.52 23.87 9.49
CA LEU A 137 12.82 24.57 9.48
C LEU A 137 13.53 24.46 8.13
N SER A 138 13.33 23.38 7.38
CA SER A 138 13.88 23.28 6.02
C SER A 138 13.27 24.35 5.13
N VAL A 139 11.95 24.52 5.14
CA VAL A 139 11.24 25.54 4.38
C VAL A 139 11.59 26.94 4.85
N GLY A 140 11.67 27.16 6.17
CA GLY A 140 12.05 28.46 6.75
C GLY A 140 13.46 28.93 6.37
N LYS A 141 14.36 28.01 6.00
CA LYS A 141 15.70 28.32 5.48
C LYS A 141 15.77 28.39 3.94
N GLY A 142 14.62 28.40 3.25
CA GLY A 142 14.55 28.42 1.79
C GLY A 142 14.78 27.07 1.12
N GLY A 143 14.83 25.98 1.88
CA GLY A 143 14.93 24.61 1.39
C GLY A 143 13.56 23.96 1.12
N SER A 144 13.55 22.65 0.98
CA SER A 144 12.35 21.86 0.68
C SER A 144 12.01 20.91 1.82
N ASN A 145 10.72 20.70 2.07
CA ASN A 145 10.21 19.69 3.01
C ASN A 145 10.07 18.28 2.37
N ARG A 146 10.50 18.13 1.12
CA ARG A 146 10.41 16.82 0.41
C ARG A 146 11.02 15.66 1.19
N PRO A 147 12.20 15.79 1.87
CA PRO A 147 12.75 14.71 2.67
C PRO A 147 11.82 14.26 3.79
N TYR A 148 11.17 15.19 4.50
CA TYR A 148 10.19 14.89 5.53
C TYR A 148 8.99 14.12 4.98
N ILE A 149 8.42 14.61 3.88
CA ILE A 149 7.28 13.96 3.23
C ILE A 149 7.67 12.56 2.75
N LYS A 150 8.85 12.43 2.12
CA LYS A 150 9.34 11.16 1.60
C LYS A 150 9.63 10.16 2.72
N PHE A 151 10.17 10.61 3.85
CA PHE A 151 10.36 9.79 5.05
C PHE A 151 9.05 9.14 5.49
N TRP A 152 7.98 9.92 5.64
CA TRP A 152 6.69 9.40 6.08
C TRP A 152 6.02 8.50 5.03
N GLN A 153 6.10 8.86 3.76
CA GLN A 153 5.61 8.03 2.67
C GLN A 153 6.30 6.66 2.65
N ASN A 154 7.63 6.66 2.74
CA ASN A 154 8.42 5.44 2.77
C ASN A 154 8.14 4.60 4.03
N SER A 155 8.02 5.25 5.19
CA SER A 155 7.70 4.59 6.46
C SER A 155 6.34 3.90 6.41
N ILE A 156 5.31 4.59 5.92
CA ILE A 156 3.96 4.02 5.79
C ILE A 156 3.97 2.87 4.78
N LYS A 157 4.57 3.05 3.60
CA LYS A 157 4.70 1.99 2.59
C LYS A 157 5.40 0.76 3.15
N TRP A 158 6.48 0.96 3.89
CA TRP A 158 7.21 -0.14 4.51
C TRP A 158 6.34 -0.88 5.53
N LEU A 159 5.66 -0.15 6.41
CA LEU A 159 4.80 -0.72 7.45
C LEU A 159 3.64 -1.54 6.87
N ILE A 160 3.01 -1.08 5.80
CA ILE A 160 1.89 -1.79 5.15
C ILE A 160 2.35 -2.87 4.16
N LYS A 161 3.65 -3.13 4.06
CA LYS A 161 4.24 -4.07 3.10
C LYS A 161 3.82 -3.76 1.66
N ASP A 162 3.85 -2.46 1.27
CA ASP A 162 3.48 -2.02 -0.07
C ASP A 162 4.28 -2.82 -1.12
N PRO A 163 3.62 -3.49 -2.08
CA PRO A 163 4.29 -4.29 -3.10
C PRO A 163 5.32 -3.51 -3.92
N THR A 164 5.17 -2.19 -4.03
CA THR A 164 6.15 -1.33 -4.75
C THR A 164 7.51 -1.25 -4.05
N LEU A 165 7.62 -1.73 -2.81
CA LEU A 165 8.88 -1.86 -2.07
C LEU A 165 9.50 -3.26 -2.19
N ASN A 166 8.87 -4.18 -2.93
CA ASN A 166 9.44 -5.50 -3.15
C ASN A 166 10.77 -5.38 -3.91
N PRO A 167 11.80 -6.11 -3.48
CA PRO A 167 13.07 -6.14 -4.19
C PRO A 167 12.96 -6.72 -5.60
N ILE A 168 11.93 -7.49 -5.87
CA ILE A 168 11.64 -8.09 -7.16
C ILE A 168 10.31 -7.55 -7.66
N HIS A 169 10.28 -7.10 -8.90
CA HIS A 169 9.08 -6.59 -9.54
C HIS A 169 8.91 -7.13 -10.94
N ILE A 170 7.75 -7.75 -11.21
CA ILE A 170 7.42 -8.31 -12.53
C ILE A 170 6.52 -7.33 -13.26
N THR A 171 6.93 -6.93 -14.45
CA THR A 171 6.15 -6.08 -15.35
C THR A 171 5.83 -6.84 -16.64
N ILE A 172 4.58 -6.75 -17.09
CA ILE A 172 4.12 -7.28 -18.36
C ILE A 172 3.63 -6.11 -19.23
N ASN A 173 3.92 -6.16 -20.52
CA ASN A 173 3.63 -5.06 -21.44
C ASN A 173 2.13 -4.80 -21.68
N LYS A 174 1.25 -5.79 -21.38
CA LYS A 174 -0.22 -5.68 -21.46
C LYS A 174 -0.87 -6.61 -20.44
N GLU A 175 -2.13 -6.38 -20.12
CA GLU A 175 -2.93 -7.27 -19.26
C GLU A 175 -3.64 -8.38 -20.05
N THR A 176 -3.96 -8.13 -21.34
CA THR A 176 -4.67 -9.09 -22.20
C THR A 176 -3.98 -9.22 -23.55
N PHE A 177 -3.78 -10.45 -23.98
CA PHE A 177 -3.12 -10.84 -25.21
C PHE A 177 -4.04 -11.69 -26.08
N LEU A 178 -3.77 -11.69 -27.40
CA LEU A 178 -4.37 -12.66 -28.31
C LEU A 178 -3.63 -14.01 -28.24
N PRO A 179 -4.27 -15.13 -28.58
CA PRO A 179 -3.58 -16.40 -28.76
C PRO A 179 -2.39 -16.26 -29.71
N ASN A 180 -1.24 -16.82 -29.29
CA ASN A 180 0.05 -16.71 -29.99
C ASN A 180 0.65 -15.29 -30.13
N GLU A 181 0.10 -14.29 -29.47
CA GLU A 181 0.74 -12.98 -29.34
C GLU A 181 1.97 -13.06 -28.40
N GLU A 182 2.96 -12.21 -28.63
CA GLU A 182 4.15 -12.14 -27.80
C GLU A 182 3.86 -11.45 -26.47
N VAL A 183 3.99 -12.21 -25.38
CA VAL A 183 3.93 -11.69 -24.01
C VAL A 183 5.35 -11.34 -23.59
N GLN A 184 5.64 -10.06 -23.49
CA GLN A 184 6.95 -9.56 -23.04
C GLN A 184 6.90 -9.39 -21.51
N ILE A 185 7.78 -10.08 -20.83
CA ILE A 185 7.89 -10.09 -19.38
C ILE A 185 9.25 -9.51 -18.99
N LYS A 186 9.21 -8.54 -18.08
CA LYS A 186 10.39 -7.91 -17.52
C LYS A 186 10.37 -8.12 -16.02
N ILE A 187 11.48 -8.55 -15.46
CA ILE A 187 11.70 -8.70 -14.01
C ILE A 187 12.80 -7.73 -13.63
N ASP A 188 12.47 -6.81 -12.72
CA ASP A 188 13.39 -5.86 -12.12
C ASP A 188 13.80 -6.39 -10.73
N ALA A 189 15.10 -6.43 -10.45
CA ALA A 189 15.65 -6.73 -9.13
C ALA A 189 16.37 -5.50 -8.58
N VAL A 190 15.96 -5.07 -7.38
CA VAL A 190 16.51 -3.90 -6.71
C VAL A 190 16.97 -4.25 -5.29
N GLY A 191 18.06 -3.61 -4.85
CA GLY A 191 18.55 -3.72 -3.49
C GLY A 191 17.76 -2.88 -2.49
N GLY A 192 18.14 -2.95 -1.23
CA GLY A 192 17.51 -2.19 -0.15
C GLY A 192 17.52 -0.66 -0.33
N ASN A 193 18.42 -0.15 -1.16
CA ASN A 193 18.51 1.27 -1.53
C ASN A 193 17.91 1.58 -2.91
N TYR A 194 17.08 0.69 -3.46
CA TYR A 194 16.50 0.76 -4.81
C TYR A 194 17.52 0.80 -5.97
N GLN A 195 18.79 0.47 -5.71
CA GLN A 195 19.77 0.31 -6.79
C GLN A 195 19.56 -1.03 -7.51
N PRO A 196 19.74 -1.06 -8.83
CA PRO A 196 19.68 -2.31 -9.59
C PRO A 196 20.61 -3.37 -9.00
N LEU A 197 20.11 -4.59 -8.82
CA LEU A 197 20.90 -5.73 -8.40
C LEU A 197 21.28 -6.58 -9.61
N ASP A 198 22.57 -6.65 -9.91
CA ASP A 198 23.13 -7.55 -10.92
C ASP A 198 23.30 -8.97 -10.39
N ALA A 199 23.43 -9.92 -11.29
CA ALA A 199 23.71 -11.33 -11.03
C ALA A 199 22.74 -11.99 -10.01
N VAL A 200 21.50 -11.53 -9.95
CA VAL A 200 20.43 -12.18 -9.19
C VAL A 200 19.91 -13.37 -10.00
N GLN A 201 19.93 -14.54 -9.39
CA GLN A 201 19.37 -15.75 -9.97
C GLN A 201 17.85 -15.76 -9.81
N LEU A 202 17.13 -15.99 -10.90
CA LEU A 202 15.69 -16.01 -10.98
C LEU A 202 15.20 -17.41 -11.33
N ASP A 203 14.33 -17.98 -10.53
CA ASP A 203 13.52 -19.15 -10.84
C ASP A 203 12.12 -18.63 -11.24
N ILE A 204 11.72 -18.86 -12.48
CA ILE A 204 10.51 -18.30 -13.08
C ILE A 204 9.58 -19.42 -13.49
N ASP A 205 8.33 -19.35 -13.04
CA ASP A 205 7.27 -20.29 -13.41
C ASP A 205 6.04 -19.52 -13.90
N ILE A 206 5.40 -20.03 -14.97
CA ILE A 206 4.12 -19.53 -15.46
C ILE A 206 3.11 -20.66 -15.40
N THR A 207 2.04 -20.46 -14.64
CA THR A 207 0.99 -21.45 -14.41
C THR A 207 -0.38 -20.93 -14.79
N GLY A 208 -1.22 -21.76 -15.37
CA GLY A 208 -2.63 -21.43 -15.58
C GLY A 208 -3.37 -21.34 -14.23
N GLU A 209 -4.03 -20.21 -13.95
CA GLU A 209 -4.67 -19.93 -12.66
C GLU A 209 -5.67 -21.00 -12.25
N PHE A 210 -6.56 -21.41 -13.15
CA PHE A 210 -7.60 -22.41 -12.87
C PHE A 210 -7.16 -23.85 -13.11
N SER A 211 -6.20 -24.07 -14.01
CA SER A 211 -5.74 -25.42 -14.34
C SER A 211 -4.62 -25.91 -13.45
N GLY A 212 -3.89 -25.00 -12.78
CA GLY A 212 -2.67 -25.29 -12.05
C GLY A 212 -1.53 -25.84 -12.92
N LYS A 213 -1.75 -25.94 -14.25
CA LYS A 213 -0.77 -26.51 -15.18
C LYS A 213 0.35 -25.50 -15.44
N ASN A 214 1.58 -25.94 -15.22
CA ASN A 214 2.75 -25.15 -15.61
C ASN A 214 2.89 -25.16 -17.13
N ILE A 215 2.98 -23.98 -17.75
CA ILE A 215 3.15 -23.78 -19.19
C ILE A 215 4.56 -23.35 -19.57
N PHE A 216 5.31 -22.79 -18.62
CA PHE A 216 6.67 -22.33 -18.83
C PHE A 216 7.46 -22.32 -17.53
N SER A 217 8.70 -22.79 -17.57
CA SER A 217 9.67 -22.64 -16.48
C SER A 217 11.02 -22.25 -17.05
N ALA A 218 11.67 -21.31 -16.45
CA ALA A 218 13.00 -20.86 -16.83
C ALA A 218 13.82 -20.44 -15.61
N LYS A 219 15.14 -20.52 -15.76
CA LYS A 219 16.10 -19.88 -14.88
C LYS A 219 16.78 -18.75 -15.63
N GLY A 220 16.85 -17.59 -14.98
CA GLY A 220 17.47 -16.40 -15.54
C GLY A 220 18.45 -15.78 -14.56
N THR A 221 19.18 -14.78 -15.03
CA THR A 221 20.05 -13.97 -14.16
C THR A 221 19.93 -12.52 -14.61
N THR A 222 19.80 -11.61 -13.65
CA THR A 222 19.72 -10.17 -13.96
C THR A 222 21.04 -9.63 -14.50
N GLY A 223 20.95 -8.71 -15.44
CA GLY A 223 22.10 -7.96 -15.97
C GLY A 223 22.57 -6.85 -15.03
N SER A 224 23.55 -6.08 -15.47
CA SER A 224 24.08 -4.91 -14.72
C SER A 224 23.04 -3.80 -14.51
N ASP A 225 21.95 -3.80 -15.28
CA ASP A 225 20.79 -2.92 -15.15
C ASP A 225 19.76 -3.44 -14.12
N GLY A 226 20.05 -4.56 -13.45
CA GLY A 226 19.15 -5.22 -12.51
C GLY A 226 17.95 -5.88 -13.18
N GLN A 227 17.95 -6.07 -14.50
CA GLN A 227 16.79 -6.52 -15.24
C GLN A 227 17.03 -7.88 -15.90
N TYR A 228 15.95 -8.65 -15.98
CA TYR A 228 15.87 -9.83 -16.83
C TYR A 228 14.61 -9.73 -17.69
N ARG A 229 14.78 -9.92 -19.02
CA ARG A 229 13.68 -9.81 -19.99
C ARG A 229 13.59 -11.09 -20.79
N PHE A 230 12.37 -11.56 -20.99
CA PHE A 230 12.09 -12.70 -21.86
C PHE A 230 10.71 -12.57 -22.50
N THR A 231 10.47 -13.38 -23.51
CA THR A 231 9.21 -13.38 -24.25
C THR A 231 8.69 -14.80 -24.35
N ILE A 232 7.39 -14.97 -24.19
CA ILE A 232 6.70 -16.24 -24.41
C ILE A 232 5.57 -16.06 -25.41
N LYS A 233 5.13 -17.18 -26.02
CA LYS A 233 3.91 -17.28 -26.80
C LYS A 233 3.11 -18.47 -26.27
N HIS A 234 1.81 -18.29 -26.15
CA HIS A 234 0.91 -19.35 -25.76
C HIS A 234 -0.40 -19.21 -26.52
N ASP A 235 -1.03 -20.33 -26.87
CA ASP A 235 -2.20 -20.37 -27.76
C ASP A 235 -3.54 -20.58 -27.03
N THR A 236 -3.47 -21.08 -25.81
CA THR A 236 -4.66 -21.44 -25.03
C THR A 236 -5.20 -20.23 -24.27
N GLU A 237 -6.52 -20.03 -24.36
CA GLU A 237 -7.20 -18.98 -23.60
C GLU A 237 -7.22 -19.27 -22.12
N GLY A 238 -7.08 -18.23 -21.29
CA GLY A 238 -7.12 -18.36 -19.84
C GLY A 238 -6.32 -17.28 -19.12
N TYR A 239 -6.40 -17.32 -17.80
CA TYR A 239 -5.60 -16.49 -16.91
C TYR A 239 -4.33 -17.25 -16.51
N TYR A 240 -3.22 -16.54 -16.51
CA TYR A 240 -1.90 -17.09 -16.25
C TYR A 240 -1.19 -16.28 -15.19
N ILE A 241 -0.64 -16.97 -14.19
CA ILE A 241 0.15 -16.38 -13.12
C ILE A 241 1.63 -16.55 -13.46
N VAL A 242 2.35 -15.45 -13.56
CA VAL A 242 3.81 -15.42 -13.63
C VAL A 242 4.34 -15.28 -12.21
N LYS A 243 5.16 -16.20 -11.76
CA LYS A 243 5.85 -16.14 -10.48
C LYS A 243 7.35 -16.14 -10.71
N ALA A 244 8.06 -15.26 -10.02
CA ALA A 244 9.52 -15.25 -9.99
C ALA A 244 10.02 -15.29 -8.54
N VAL A 245 10.97 -16.19 -8.28
CA VAL A 245 11.71 -16.28 -7.01
C VAL A 245 13.16 -15.91 -7.29
N ALA A 246 13.72 -15.02 -6.49
CA ALA A 246 15.02 -14.45 -6.72
C ALA A 246 16.00 -14.75 -5.57
N LYS A 247 17.21 -15.15 -5.92
CA LYS A 247 18.31 -15.45 -4.99
C LYS A 247 19.61 -14.80 -5.46
N LYS A 248 20.44 -14.39 -4.51
CA LYS A 248 21.80 -13.93 -4.80
C LYS A 248 22.79 -14.72 -3.93
N GLY A 249 23.50 -15.67 -4.55
CA GLY A 249 24.25 -16.67 -3.80
C GLY A 249 23.34 -17.56 -2.95
N ASN A 250 23.52 -17.53 -1.63
CA ASN A 250 22.68 -18.24 -0.66
C ASN A 250 21.55 -17.38 -0.07
N ASP A 251 21.54 -16.07 -0.37
CA ASP A 251 20.56 -15.16 0.21
C ASP A 251 19.29 -15.14 -0.62
N ASP A 252 18.16 -15.30 0.04
CA ASP A 252 16.83 -15.12 -0.55
C ASP A 252 16.54 -13.62 -0.69
N ILE A 253 16.41 -13.12 -1.92
CA ILE A 253 16.15 -11.69 -2.20
C ILE A 253 14.66 -11.40 -2.10
N GLY A 254 13.81 -12.32 -2.54
CA GLY A 254 12.37 -12.18 -2.52
C GLY A 254 11.68 -12.84 -3.69
N GLN A 255 10.38 -12.64 -3.76
CA GLN A 255 9.53 -13.15 -4.84
C GLN A 255 8.47 -12.14 -5.22
N ASP A 256 7.99 -12.24 -6.46
CA ASP A 256 6.85 -11.48 -6.95
C ASP A 256 5.99 -12.35 -7.87
N TYR A 257 4.74 -11.94 -8.07
CA TYR A 257 3.84 -12.56 -9.03
C TYR A 257 2.97 -11.51 -9.70
N THR A 258 2.60 -11.79 -10.94
CA THR A 258 1.64 -10.97 -11.71
C THR A 258 0.78 -11.87 -12.57
N VAL A 259 -0.33 -11.33 -13.06
CA VAL A 259 -1.32 -12.09 -13.83
C VAL A 259 -1.49 -11.45 -15.21
N PHE A 260 -1.64 -12.26 -16.24
CA PHE A 260 -2.09 -11.85 -17.56
C PHE A 260 -3.18 -12.79 -18.09
N ASN A 261 -3.94 -12.29 -19.06
CA ASN A 261 -5.00 -13.03 -19.70
C ASN A 261 -4.70 -13.24 -21.18
N ILE A 262 -4.99 -14.45 -21.69
CA ILE A 262 -5.03 -14.72 -23.13
C ILE A 262 -6.50 -14.94 -23.49
N ALA A 263 -7.04 -14.10 -24.34
CA ALA A 263 -8.43 -14.18 -24.80
C ALA A 263 -8.57 -13.77 -26.25
N LEU A 264 -9.47 -14.40 -26.95
CA LEU A 264 -9.85 -13.96 -28.29
C LEU A 264 -10.47 -12.57 -28.21
N GLN A 265 -10.06 -11.71 -29.10
CA GLN A 265 -10.67 -10.39 -29.23
C GLN A 265 -12.17 -10.58 -29.50
N ASN A 266 -12.99 -9.97 -28.66
CA ASN A 266 -14.44 -10.07 -28.81
C ASN A 266 -14.82 -9.63 -30.23
N LYS A 267 -15.43 -10.54 -31.00
CA LYS A 267 -15.77 -10.29 -32.42
C LYS A 267 -16.64 -9.06 -32.61
N GLU A 268 -17.37 -8.66 -31.56
CA GLU A 268 -18.20 -7.46 -31.53
C GLU A 268 -17.41 -6.15 -31.70
N PHE A 269 -16.14 -6.10 -31.22
CA PHE A 269 -15.29 -4.92 -31.41
C PHE A 269 -14.59 -4.91 -32.77
N LYS A 270 -14.56 -6.03 -33.49
CA LYS A 270 -13.89 -6.13 -34.79
C LYS A 270 -14.75 -5.56 -35.93
N ASP A 271 -16.08 -5.59 -35.78
CA ASP A 271 -17.04 -4.99 -36.68
C ASP A 271 -18.13 -4.30 -35.87
N PRO A 272 -17.95 -3.01 -35.52
CA PRO A 272 -18.92 -2.23 -34.76
C PRO A 272 -20.16 -1.82 -35.60
N SER A 273 -20.25 -2.29 -36.83
CA SER A 273 -21.42 -1.99 -37.67
C SER A 273 -22.70 -2.63 -37.15
N ILE A 274 -23.77 -1.87 -37.13
CA ILE A 274 -25.05 -2.36 -36.69
C ILE A 274 -25.60 -3.37 -37.71
N ARG A 275 -25.75 -4.62 -37.28
CA ARG A 275 -26.34 -5.70 -38.09
C ARG A 275 -27.85 -5.57 -38.12
N ARG A 276 -28.35 -4.63 -38.94
CA ARG A 276 -29.77 -4.31 -39.08
C ARG A 276 -30.59 -5.50 -39.54
N ASP A 277 -30.06 -6.31 -40.41
CA ASP A 277 -30.62 -7.56 -40.91
C ASP A 277 -30.93 -8.56 -39.77
N ILE A 278 -29.99 -8.74 -38.85
CA ILE A 278 -30.16 -9.63 -37.71
C ILE A 278 -31.18 -9.06 -36.73
N LEU A 279 -31.07 -7.75 -36.41
CA LEU A 279 -31.95 -7.09 -35.45
C LEU A 279 -33.40 -7.07 -35.96
N ALA A 280 -33.63 -6.81 -37.26
CA ALA A 280 -34.94 -6.86 -37.86
C ALA A 280 -35.53 -8.28 -37.86
N GLY A 281 -34.72 -9.29 -38.22
CA GLY A 281 -35.14 -10.69 -38.18
C GLY A 281 -35.46 -11.16 -36.75
N LEU A 282 -34.65 -10.76 -35.75
CA LEU A 282 -34.94 -11.07 -34.35
C LEU A 282 -36.27 -10.45 -33.88
N ALA A 283 -36.52 -9.20 -34.27
CA ALA A 283 -37.78 -8.53 -33.95
C ALA A 283 -38.95 -9.23 -34.56
N GLU A 284 -38.86 -9.66 -35.83
CA GLU A 284 -39.95 -10.37 -36.55
C GLU A 284 -40.25 -11.72 -35.89
N VAL A 285 -39.21 -12.51 -35.56
CA VAL A 285 -39.40 -13.84 -34.92
C VAL A 285 -39.93 -13.73 -33.50
N SER A 286 -39.59 -12.67 -32.77
CA SER A 286 -40.07 -12.41 -31.40
C SER A 286 -41.41 -11.70 -31.31
N GLY A 287 -42.06 -11.35 -32.46
CA GLY A 287 -43.28 -10.56 -32.50
C GLY A 287 -43.10 -9.07 -32.16
N GLY A 288 -41.85 -8.62 -32.08
CA GLY A 288 -41.48 -7.25 -31.81
C GLY A 288 -41.39 -6.38 -33.08
N LYS A 289 -40.83 -5.18 -32.93
CA LYS A 289 -40.57 -4.25 -34.07
C LYS A 289 -39.16 -3.67 -33.94
N TYR A 290 -38.45 -3.65 -35.05
CA TYR A 290 -37.16 -2.98 -35.18
C TYR A 290 -37.34 -1.53 -35.62
N PHE A 291 -36.63 -0.58 -35.00
CA PHE A 291 -36.61 0.83 -35.37
C PHE A 291 -35.20 1.31 -35.56
N ASP A 292 -34.91 1.96 -36.65
CA ASP A 292 -33.63 2.60 -36.91
C ASP A 292 -33.59 4.00 -36.29
N LEU A 293 -32.45 4.38 -35.72
CA LEU A 293 -32.24 5.75 -35.23
C LEU A 293 -31.79 6.67 -36.39
N PRO A 294 -32.36 7.92 -36.49
CA PRO A 294 -33.30 8.58 -35.61
C PRO A 294 -34.75 8.41 -36.01
N ALA A 295 -35.45 7.42 -35.43
CA ALA A 295 -36.88 7.32 -35.64
C ALA A 295 -37.61 8.37 -34.78
N LYS A 296 -38.40 9.21 -35.41
CA LYS A 296 -39.30 10.14 -34.70
C LYS A 296 -40.56 9.38 -34.23
N ASN A 297 -41.02 9.69 -33.01
CA ASN A 297 -42.24 9.16 -32.42
C ASN A 297 -42.25 7.63 -32.20
N ILE A 298 -41.14 7.08 -31.68
CA ILE A 298 -41.05 5.65 -31.32
C ILE A 298 -42.13 5.28 -30.30
N GLY A 299 -42.43 6.18 -29.34
CA GLY A 299 -43.44 5.97 -28.30
C GLY A 299 -44.83 5.64 -28.85
N ASP A 300 -45.23 6.28 -29.95
CA ASP A 300 -46.56 6.08 -30.59
C ASP A 300 -46.62 4.76 -31.37
N LYS A 301 -45.47 4.15 -31.69
CA LYS A 301 -45.35 2.91 -32.46
C LYS A 301 -45.15 1.67 -31.61
N LEU A 302 -44.89 1.86 -30.31
CA LEU A 302 -44.74 0.77 -29.35
C LEU A 302 -46.11 0.38 -28.78
N SER A 303 -46.56 -0.84 -29.10
CA SER A 303 -47.65 -1.46 -28.37
C SER A 303 -47.05 -2.13 -27.12
N ILE A 304 -47.13 -1.44 -25.99
CA ILE A 304 -46.70 -2.03 -24.73
C ILE A 304 -47.85 -2.86 -24.18
N GLU A 305 -47.75 -4.18 -24.30
CA GLU A 305 -48.70 -5.07 -23.61
C GLU A 305 -48.48 -4.94 -22.11
N ASN A 306 -49.52 -4.44 -21.46
CA ASN A 306 -49.82 -4.32 -20.04
C ASN A 306 -48.64 -4.44 -19.05
N PRO A 307 -48.20 -3.34 -18.42
CA PRO A 307 -47.05 -3.33 -17.50
C PRO A 307 -47.30 -4.01 -16.13
N ALA A 308 -48.40 -4.78 -15.99
CA ALA A 308 -48.81 -5.38 -14.72
C ALA A 308 -47.82 -6.42 -14.11
N ILE A 309 -46.70 -6.73 -14.81
CA ILE A 309 -45.74 -7.76 -14.35
C ILE A 309 -44.34 -7.19 -14.08
N VAL A 310 -44.06 -5.94 -14.34
CA VAL A 310 -42.78 -5.35 -13.97
C VAL A 310 -42.85 -4.85 -12.53
N LYS A 311 -42.56 -5.75 -11.58
CA LYS A 311 -42.30 -5.38 -10.19
C LYS A 311 -40.94 -4.67 -10.13
N LEU A 312 -40.94 -3.36 -10.36
CA LEU A 312 -39.82 -2.50 -10.06
C LEU A 312 -39.58 -2.53 -8.53
N VAL A 313 -38.71 -3.42 -8.08
CA VAL A 313 -38.19 -3.36 -6.70
C VAL A 313 -37.13 -2.24 -6.65
N GLY A 314 -37.64 -1.02 -6.67
CA GLY A 314 -36.79 0.13 -6.37
C GLY A 314 -36.36 0.08 -4.90
N LYS A 315 -35.13 -0.26 -4.62
CA LYS A 315 -34.54 -0.03 -3.31
C LYS A 315 -34.43 1.47 -3.10
N ARG A 316 -35.38 2.06 -2.36
CA ARG A 316 -35.29 3.44 -1.91
C ARG A 316 -34.38 3.46 -0.67
N HIS A 317 -33.12 3.88 -0.83
CA HIS A 317 -32.28 4.18 0.31
C HIS A 317 -32.77 5.48 0.96
N ILE A 318 -33.40 5.37 2.11
CA ILE A 318 -33.75 6.53 2.92
C ILE A 318 -32.57 6.72 3.90
N SER A 319 -31.82 7.79 3.71
CA SER A 319 -30.78 8.19 4.67
C SER A 319 -31.47 8.62 5.97
N LEU A 320 -31.28 7.86 7.03
CA LEU A 320 -31.82 8.20 8.36
C LEU A 320 -31.16 9.47 8.94
N TRP A 321 -29.94 9.77 8.54
CA TRP A 321 -29.16 10.92 9.07
C TRP A 321 -29.56 12.26 8.41
N ASP A 322 -30.16 12.25 7.25
CA ASP A 322 -30.58 13.44 6.49
C ASP A 322 -32.09 13.73 6.63
N ASN A 323 -32.73 13.13 7.63
CA ASN A 323 -34.16 13.26 7.83
C ASN A 323 -34.48 14.34 8.85
N GLY A 324 -35.08 15.45 8.41
CA GLY A 324 -35.49 16.57 9.27
C GLY A 324 -36.36 16.17 10.47
N TYR A 325 -37.14 15.09 10.37
CA TYR A 325 -37.94 14.59 11.50
C TYR A 325 -37.07 14.03 12.63
N ILE A 326 -35.98 13.35 12.33
CA ILE A 326 -35.05 12.85 13.34
C ILE A 326 -34.36 14.01 14.05
N PHE A 327 -33.99 15.06 13.32
CA PHE A 327 -33.44 16.26 13.92
C PHE A 327 -34.41 16.93 14.89
N ILE A 328 -35.69 17.06 14.53
CA ILE A 328 -36.74 17.62 15.40
C ILE A 328 -36.93 16.77 16.66
N ILE A 329 -36.93 15.44 16.55
CA ILE A 329 -37.04 14.52 17.69
C ILE A 329 -35.85 14.70 18.63
N LEU A 330 -34.64 14.77 18.08
CA LEU A 330 -33.40 14.94 18.85
C LEU A 330 -33.42 16.29 19.62
N LEU A 331 -33.85 17.34 18.94
CA LEU A 331 -34.00 18.68 19.50
C LEU A 331 -35.06 18.70 20.62
N ALA A 332 -36.18 17.97 20.48
CA ALA A 332 -37.21 17.81 21.50
C ALA A 332 -36.70 17.05 22.74
N ILE A 333 -35.89 16.01 22.54
CA ILE A 333 -35.28 15.24 23.62
C ILE A 333 -34.31 16.12 24.42
N VAL A 334 -33.41 16.81 23.77
CA VAL A 334 -32.42 17.70 24.41
C VAL A 334 -33.11 18.85 25.12
N SER A 335 -34.16 19.44 24.53
CA SER A 335 -34.94 20.51 25.15
C SER A 335 -35.71 20.01 26.36
N SER A 336 -36.25 18.80 26.31
CA SER A 336 -36.96 18.16 27.44
C SER A 336 -36.00 17.85 28.63
N GLU A 337 -34.81 17.36 28.31
CA GLU A 337 -33.77 17.12 29.30
C GLU A 337 -33.36 18.41 29.99
N TRP A 338 -33.08 19.46 29.21
CA TRP A 338 -32.74 20.78 29.74
C TRP A 338 -33.87 21.35 30.63
N TRP A 339 -35.12 21.22 30.18
CA TRP A 339 -36.28 21.70 30.96
C TRP A 339 -36.46 20.94 32.27
N ILE A 340 -36.27 19.60 32.26
CA ILE A 340 -36.36 18.78 33.48
C ILE A 340 -35.22 19.13 34.45
N ARG A 341 -33.98 19.28 33.95
CA ARG A 341 -32.84 19.72 34.80
C ARG A 341 -33.09 21.08 35.41
N LYS A 342 -33.59 22.03 34.64
CA LYS A 342 -33.89 23.38 35.13
C LYS A 342 -35.01 23.39 36.18
N ARG A 343 -36.01 22.54 36.02
CA ARG A 343 -37.09 22.39 37.01
C ARG A 343 -36.63 21.65 38.26
N GLY A 344 -35.71 20.72 38.16
CA GLY A 344 -35.14 19.95 39.28
C GLY A 344 -34.04 20.67 40.04
N GLY A 345 -33.69 21.92 39.70
CA GLY A 345 -32.62 22.68 40.38
C GLY A 345 -31.21 22.13 40.14
N LEU A 346 -31.02 21.28 39.16
CA LEU A 346 -29.72 20.74 38.74
C LEU A 346 -29.18 21.66 37.64
N SER A 347 -28.14 22.43 37.99
CA SER A 347 -27.39 23.27 37.02
C SER A 347 -26.46 22.44 36.17
#